data_918d31b99d566974bb536b5501ac0a04
#
_entry.id   918d31b99d566974bb536b5501ac0a04
#
_cell.length_a   1.000
_cell.length_b   1.000
_cell.length_c   1.000
_cell.angle_alpha   90.00
_cell.angle_beta   90.00
_cell.angle_gamma   90.00
#
_symmetry.space_group_name_H-M   'P 1'
#
loop_
_entity.id
_entity.type
_entity.pdbx_description
1 polymer ?
#
loop_
_entity_poly.entity_id
_entity_poly.type
_entity_poly.pdbx_seq_one_letter_code
_entity_poly.pdbx_strand_id
1 'polypeptide(L)'
;QFTQLVQLGYLVPLDHSKLPNFAKNAGEAYKRQAFDPGNVYSVPYASGITGIAYNPKYVDEPPTSIADLWNPKYKGKVGMLADTQEIGNFALLLLGVEPEKSTPADWERAAEKLREQRDSGIVRKYYEQNFIDPLGKGDIWLCQAWSGDIFQKNLSDGTDLRFVIPEEGGTIWTDNMVIPKTAANPVDAIMLMDFFYEPEIAASLTEYINYITPVPAAQEIIRRHAAEAKGERKKELEAIAESPLIFPSQEDYAKLHNYRDFKDANEQKQYDSIFQAITTA
;
A
#
# COMPACT_ATOMS: atom_id res chain seq x y z
N GLN A 1 5.12 2.15 -12.83
CA GLN A 1 4.14 2.82 -13.71
C GLN A 1 4.43 4.31 -13.88
N PHE A 2 4.63 5.08 -12.79
CA PHE A 2 4.86 6.52 -12.84
C PHE A 2 6.08 6.89 -13.70
N THR A 3 7.25 6.32 -13.43
CA THR A 3 8.51 6.55 -14.17
C THR A 3 8.33 6.33 -15.67
N GLN A 4 7.55 5.33 -16.05
CA GLN A 4 7.23 5.03 -17.45
C GLN A 4 6.41 6.15 -18.12
N LEU A 5 5.40 6.70 -17.42
CA LEU A 5 4.59 7.80 -17.92
C LEU A 5 5.44 9.08 -18.14
N VAL A 6 6.39 9.33 -17.24
CA VAL A 6 7.34 10.45 -17.36
C VAL A 6 8.26 10.23 -18.55
N GLN A 7 8.88 9.05 -18.69
CA GLN A 7 9.80 8.73 -19.79
C GLN A 7 9.12 8.82 -21.16
N LEU A 8 7.86 8.40 -21.26
CA LEU A 8 7.05 8.52 -22.49
C LEU A 8 6.54 9.94 -22.73
N GLY A 9 6.80 10.84 -21.80
CA GLY A 9 6.39 12.24 -21.93
C GLY A 9 4.87 12.44 -21.90
N TYR A 10 4.14 11.62 -21.18
CA TYR A 10 2.66 11.68 -21.11
C TYR A 10 2.13 12.63 -20.05
N LEU A 11 2.98 13.14 -19.17
CA LEU A 11 2.57 13.97 -18.04
C LEU A 11 2.93 15.45 -18.27
N VAL A 12 2.12 16.32 -17.67
CA VAL A 12 2.35 17.76 -17.58
C VAL A 12 3.17 18.05 -16.33
N PRO A 13 4.28 18.81 -16.42
CA PRO A 13 4.95 19.33 -15.23
C PRO A 13 3.99 20.21 -14.42
N LEU A 14 4.00 20.06 -13.10
CA LEU A 14 3.14 20.80 -12.21
C LEU A 14 3.65 22.23 -11.97
N ASP A 15 2.76 23.20 -12.02
CA ASP A 15 3.05 24.60 -11.64
C ASP A 15 2.96 24.73 -10.10
N HIS A 16 4.11 24.63 -9.44
CA HIS A 16 4.20 24.71 -7.98
C HIS A 16 3.69 26.02 -7.38
N SER A 17 3.60 27.10 -8.17
CA SER A 17 2.99 28.36 -7.69
C SER A 17 1.50 28.20 -7.37
N LYS A 18 0.86 27.16 -7.88
CA LYS A 18 -0.55 26.78 -7.67
C LYS A 18 -0.75 25.68 -6.63
N LEU A 19 0.31 25.31 -5.92
CA LEU A 19 0.32 24.26 -4.89
C LEU A 19 0.73 24.79 -3.50
N PRO A 20 0.16 25.93 -3.01
CA PRO A 20 0.55 26.50 -1.72
C PRO A 20 0.17 25.61 -0.52
N ASN A 21 -0.95 24.88 -0.58
CA ASN A 21 -1.35 23.95 0.48
C ASN A 21 -0.44 22.73 0.51
N PHE A 22 -0.10 22.16 -0.63
CA PHE A 22 0.90 21.09 -0.72
C PHE A 22 2.23 21.53 -0.12
N ALA A 23 2.74 22.69 -0.53
CA ALA A 23 4.01 23.23 -0.04
C ALA A 23 4.02 23.40 1.48
N LYS A 24 2.91 23.86 2.07
CA LYS A 24 2.76 24.15 3.50
C LYS A 24 2.47 22.88 4.32
N ASN A 25 1.55 22.02 3.87
CA ASN A 25 0.90 21.02 4.70
C ASN A 25 1.36 19.58 4.42
N ALA A 26 1.99 19.29 3.27
CA ALA A 26 2.51 17.96 3.00
C ALA A 26 3.64 17.58 3.95
N GLY A 27 3.64 16.35 4.43
CA GLY A 27 4.74 15.78 5.21
C GLY A 27 6.04 15.75 4.41
N GLU A 28 7.17 15.95 5.06
CA GLU A 28 8.49 16.06 4.40
C GLU A 28 8.87 14.83 3.56
N ALA A 29 8.47 13.63 3.99
CA ALA A 29 8.70 12.41 3.22
C ALA A 29 7.99 12.45 1.85
N TYR A 30 6.83 13.09 1.76
CA TYR A 30 6.03 13.21 0.55
C TYR A 30 6.51 14.30 -0.41
N LYS A 31 7.37 15.21 0.06
CA LYS A 31 8.05 16.24 -0.76
C LYS A 31 9.38 15.75 -1.34
N ARG A 32 9.82 14.54 -0.99
CA ARG A 32 11.14 13.99 -1.35
C ARG A 32 11.06 12.58 -1.91
N GLN A 33 10.05 12.33 -2.71
CA GLN A 33 9.86 11.03 -3.36
C GLN A 33 11.00 10.77 -4.36
N ALA A 34 11.69 9.63 -4.23
CA ALA A 34 12.85 9.31 -5.06
C ALA A 34 12.50 9.18 -6.55
N PHE A 35 11.30 8.70 -6.86
CA PHE A 35 10.81 8.52 -8.22
C PHE A 35 10.41 9.84 -8.93
N ASP A 36 10.11 10.90 -8.17
CA ASP A 36 9.79 12.24 -8.69
C ASP A 36 10.46 13.34 -7.84
N PRO A 37 11.79 13.51 -7.93
CA PRO A 37 12.51 14.49 -7.14
C PRO A 37 11.97 15.89 -7.36
N GLY A 38 11.51 16.52 -6.27
CA GLY A 38 10.90 17.85 -6.30
C GLY A 38 9.43 17.88 -6.75
N ASN A 39 8.77 16.71 -6.85
CA ASN A 39 7.35 16.60 -7.24
C ASN A 39 7.05 17.33 -8.56
N VAL A 40 7.90 17.12 -9.57
CA VAL A 40 7.78 17.82 -10.86
C VAL A 40 6.50 17.43 -11.59
N TYR A 41 6.08 16.16 -11.49
CA TYR A 41 4.94 15.63 -12.23
C TYR A 41 3.82 15.09 -11.36
N SER A 42 4.05 14.94 -10.04
CA SER A 42 3.10 14.30 -9.16
C SER A 42 3.02 14.96 -7.79
N VAL A 43 1.87 14.82 -7.15
CA VAL A 43 1.71 15.01 -5.70
C VAL A 43 1.06 13.78 -5.10
N PRO A 44 1.54 13.29 -3.94
CA PRO A 44 0.97 12.14 -3.26
C PRO A 44 -0.51 12.34 -2.91
N TYR A 45 -1.29 11.27 -3.03
CA TYR A 45 -2.72 11.25 -2.67
C TYR A 45 -2.96 10.50 -1.37
N ALA A 46 -2.49 9.27 -1.31
CA ALA A 46 -2.57 8.41 -0.15
C ALA A 46 -1.44 7.37 -0.20
N SER A 47 -1.11 6.79 0.94
CA SER A 47 -0.16 5.68 1.03
C SER A 47 -0.78 4.51 1.78
N GLY A 48 -0.28 3.32 1.53
CA GLY A 48 -0.66 2.13 2.25
C GLY A 48 0.53 1.22 2.50
N ILE A 49 0.34 0.28 3.41
CA ILE A 49 1.32 -0.72 3.77
C ILE A 49 0.85 -2.05 3.22
N THR A 50 1.73 -2.80 2.57
CA THR A 50 1.52 -4.21 2.28
C THR A 50 2.20 -5.04 3.37
N GLY A 51 1.42 -5.89 4.00
CA GLY A 51 1.82 -6.76 5.09
C GLY A 51 1.06 -8.09 5.05
N ILE A 52 0.93 -8.73 6.20
CA ILE A 52 0.16 -9.97 6.35
C ILE A 52 -1.12 -9.67 7.12
N ALA A 53 -2.27 -10.03 6.53
CA ALA A 53 -3.52 -10.08 7.26
C ALA A 53 -3.91 -11.50 7.63
N TYR A 54 -4.58 -11.68 8.75
CA TYR A 54 -5.06 -12.97 9.20
C TYR A 54 -6.39 -12.87 9.95
N ASN A 55 -7.12 -13.98 9.97
CA ASN A 55 -8.35 -14.10 10.73
C ASN A 55 -8.07 -14.87 12.04
N PRO A 56 -8.14 -14.22 13.21
CA PRO A 56 -7.80 -14.83 14.50
C PRO A 56 -8.73 -15.98 14.92
N LYS A 57 -9.85 -16.18 14.22
CA LYS A 57 -10.72 -17.36 14.42
C LYS A 57 -10.08 -18.66 13.93
N TYR A 58 -9.08 -18.57 13.05
CA TYR A 58 -8.45 -19.72 12.39
C TYR A 58 -6.94 -19.76 12.58
N VAL A 59 -6.35 -18.65 13.04
CA VAL A 59 -4.90 -18.50 13.29
C VAL A 59 -4.71 -18.10 14.73
N ASP A 60 -4.37 -19.07 15.58
CA ASP A 60 -4.26 -18.89 17.04
C ASP A 60 -3.05 -18.02 17.43
N GLU A 61 -1.94 -18.20 16.70
CA GLU A 61 -0.71 -17.44 16.91
C GLU A 61 -0.53 -16.43 15.76
N PRO A 62 -0.42 -15.12 16.07
CA PRO A 62 -0.18 -14.12 15.05
C PRO A 62 1.05 -14.47 14.20
N PRO A 63 0.96 -14.36 12.85
CA PRO A 63 2.13 -14.50 11.99
C PRO A 63 3.15 -13.42 12.34
N THR A 64 4.44 -13.77 12.36
CA THR A 64 5.54 -12.83 12.65
C THR A 64 6.49 -12.69 11.47
N SER A 65 6.49 -13.63 10.54
CA SER A 65 7.41 -13.70 9.42
C SER A 65 6.64 -13.88 8.10
N ILE A 66 7.22 -13.38 7.02
CA ILE A 66 6.76 -13.67 5.65
C ILE A 66 6.74 -15.19 5.40
N ALA A 67 7.64 -15.94 6.03
CA ALA A 67 7.69 -17.40 5.94
C ALA A 67 6.38 -18.09 6.41
N ASP A 68 5.56 -17.44 7.21
CA ASP A 68 4.27 -17.98 7.62
C ASP A 68 3.31 -18.18 6.43
N LEU A 69 3.46 -17.39 5.36
CA LEU A 69 2.74 -17.60 4.10
C LEU A 69 3.22 -18.84 3.31
N TRP A 70 4.34 -19.45 3.70
CA TRP A 70 4.89 -20.71 3.17
C TRP A 70 4.69 -21.89 4.12
N ASN A 71 4.04 -21.68 5.27
CA ASN A 71 3.90 -22.72 6.28
C ASN A 71 2.88 -23.80 5.84
N PRO A 72 3.27 -25.08 5.74
CA PRO A 72 2.39 -26.18 5.34
C PRO A 72 1.14 -26.34 6.22
N LYS A 73 1.16 -25.85 7.45
CA LYS A 73 0.00 -25.78 8.35
C LYS A 73 -1.20 -25.10 7.69
N TYR A 74 -0.95 -24.15 6.82
CA TYR A 74 -1.98 -23.35 6.15
C TYR A 74 -2.26 -23.78 4.70
N LYS A 75 -1.98 -25.04 4.35
CA LYS A 75 -2.20 -25.56 3.01
C LYS A 75 -3.61 -25.29 2.49
N GLY A 76 -3.72 -24.61 1.33
CA GLY A 76 -4.99 -24.20 0.72
C GLY A 76 -5.73 -23.10 1.47
N LYS A 77 -5.07 -22.43 2.42
CA LYS A 77 -5.64 -21.37 3.25
C LYS A 77 -4.88 -20.05 3.20
N VAL A 78 -3.89 -19.94 2.35
CA VAL A 78 -3.13 -18.72 2.10
C VAL A 78 -3.67 -18.01 0.86
N GLY A 79 -3.89 -16.72 0.95
CA GLY A 79 -4.13 -15.81 -0.18
C GLY A 79 -2.88 -15.00 -0.50
N MET A 80 -2.58 -14.81 -1.78
CA MET A 80 -1.54 -13.89 -2.24
C MET A 80 -2.17 -12.84 -3.14
N LEU A 81 -1.54 -11.66 -3.24
CA LEU A 81 -1.95 -10.66 -4.22
C LEU A 81 -1.54 -11.10 -5.64
N ALA A 82 -2.31 -10.70 -6.64
CA ALA A 82 -2.01 -11.04 -8.04
C ALA A 82 -1.02 -10.04 -8.70
N ASP A 83 -0.76 -8.91 -8.05
CA ASP A 83 0.19 -7.91 -8.54
C ASP A 83 1.62 -8.43 -8.49
N THR A 84 2.36 -8.28 -9.60
CA THR A 84 3.72 -8.79 -9.78
C THR A 84 4.72 -8.18 -8.81
N GLN A 85 4.59 -6.89 -8.52
CA GLN A 85 5.49 -6.21 -7.59
C GLN A 85 5.20 -6.62 -6.15
N GLU A 86 3.92 -6.80 -5.81
CA GLU A 86 3.53 -7.22 -4.46
C GLU A 86 4.09 -8.60 -4.10
N ILE A 87 3.84 -9.61 -4.94
CA ILE A 87 4.35 -10.96 -4.66
C ILE A 87 5.87 -11.03 -4.76
N GLY A 88 6.45 -10.32 -5.74
CA GLY A 88 7.90 -10.26 -5.92
C GLY A 88 8.60 -9.64 -4.72
N ASN A 89 8.09 -8.52 -4.22
CA ASN A 89 8.65 -7.83 -3.05
C ASN A 89 8.63 -8.73 -1.80
N PHE A 90 7.53 -9.43 -1.54
CA PHE A 90 7.46 -10.36 -0.40
C PHE A 90 8.44 -11.52 -0.52
N ALA A 91 8.58 -12.09 -1.71
CA ALA A 91 9.55 -13.14 -1.91
C ALA A 91 11.01 -12.65 -1.82
N LEU A 92 11.29 -11.42 -2.24
CA LEU A 92 12.60 -10.78 -2.06
C LEU A 92 12.90 -10.56 -0.57
N LEU A 93 11.98 -9.97 0.18
CA LEU A 93 12.12 -9.77 1.62
C LEU A 93 12.33 -11.09 2.36
N LEU A 94 11.59 -12.14 2.02
CA LEU A 94 11.80 -13.49 2.57
C LEU A 94 13.23 -14.01 2.34
N LEU A 95 13.88 -13.60 1.25
CA LEU A 95 15.27 -13.94 0.94
C LEU A 95 16.29 -12.96 1.55
N GLY A 96 15.85 -12.00 2.35
CA GLY A 96 16.69 -10.95 2.93
C GLY A 96 17.18 -9.92 1.93
N VAL A 97 16.45 -9.73 0.83
CA VAL A 97 16.78 -8.76 -0.23
C VAL A 97 15.81 -7.58 -0.17
N GLU A 98 16.31 -6.38 0.00
CA GLU A 98 15.52 -5.16 -0.08
C GLU A 98 15.00 -4.95 -1.53
N PRO A 99 13.68 -4.83 -1.75
CA PRO A 99 13.12 -4.74 -3.10
C PRO A 99 13.74 -3.65 -3.97
N GLU A 100 13.96 -2.45 -3.40
CA GLU A 100 14.53 -1.30 -4.09
C GLU A 100 15.97 -1.50 -4.56
N LYS A 101 16.71 -2.45 -3.94
CA LYS A 101 18.10 -2.78 -4.26
C LYS A 101 18.25 -4.08 -5.05
N SER A 102 17.14 -4.78 -5.30
CA SER A 102 17.14 -6.11 -5.93
C SER A 102 17.70 -6.09 -7.36
N THR A 103 18.26 -7.20 -7.78
CA THR A 103 18.82 -7.42 -9.11
C THR A 103 18.01 -8.47 -9.89
N PRO A 104 18.18 -8.59 -11.22
CA PRO A 104 17.53 -9.66 -11.99
C PRO A 104 17.82 -11.08 -11.47
N ALA A 105 19.01 -11.33 -10.92
CA ALA A 105 19.34 -12.61 -10.31
C ALA A 105 18.53 -12.87 -9.02
N ASP A 106 18.25 -11.82 -8.24
CA ASP A 106 17.40 -11.92 -7.06
C ASP A 106 15.96 -12.18 -7.44
N TRP A 107 15.47 -11.59 -8.55
CA TRP A 107 14.10 -11.81 -9.03
C TRP A 107 13.85 -13.26 -9.42
N GLU A 108 14.82 -13.90 -10.09
CA GLU A 108 14.70 -15.33 -10.43
C GLU A 108 14.66 -16.20 -9.17
N ARG A 109 15.49 -15.91 -8.16
CA ARG A 109 15.47 -16.61 -6.86
C ARG A 109 14.14 -16.43 -6.14
N ALA A 110 13.60 -15.20 -6.14
CA ALA A 110 12.31 -14.89 -5.56
C ALA A 110 11.17 -15.62 -6.28
N ALA A 111 11.23 -15.67 -7.61
CA ALA A 111 10.26 -16.40 -8.41
C ALA A 111 10.31 -17.91 -8.17
N GLU A 112 11.49 -18.50 -7.94
CA GLU A 112 11.61 -19.91 -7.55
C GLU A 112 10.88 -20.16 -6.21
N LYS A 113 11.05 -19.29 -5.23
CA LYS A 113 10.35 -19.38 -3.95
C LYS A 113 8.82 -19.31 -4.10
N LEU A 114 8.33 -18.45 -4.97
CA LEU A 114 6.90 -18.37 -5.24
C LEU A 114 6.36 -19.59 -5.99
N ARG A 115 7.15 -20.17 -6.91
CA ARG A 115 6.79 -21.44 -7.58
C ARG A 115 6.72 -22.59 -6.56
N GLU A 116 7.71 -22.71 -5.66
CA GLU A 116 7.67 -23.68 -4.56
C GLU A 116 6.39 -23.55 -3.73
N GLN A 117 6.02 -22.33 -3.35
CA GLN A 117 4.80 -22.04 -2.58
C GLN A 117 3.54 -22.48 -3.33
N ARG A 118 3.40 -22.06 -4.58
CA ARG A 118 2.28 -22.41 -5.44
C ARG A 118 2.16 -23.93 -5.64
N ASP A 119 3.24 -24.57 -6.04
CA ASP A 119 3.27 -26.00 -6.40
C ASP A 119 3.06 -26.90 -5.18
N SER A 120 3.39 -26.43 -3.98
CA SER A 120 3.06 -27.11 -2.72
C SER A 120 1.55 -27.12 -2.40
N GLY A 121 0.76 -26.27 -3.08
CA GLY A 121 -0.67 -26.11 -2.85
C GLY A 121 -1.01 -25.34 -1.58
N ILE A 122 -0.07 -24.56 -1.02
CA ILE A 122 -0.31 -23.68 0.13
C ILE A 122 -1.22 -22.54 -0.26
N VAL A 123 -0.95 -21.89 -1.41
CA VAL A 123 -1.76 -20.81 -1.94
C VAL A 123 -3.08 -21.34 -2.46
N ARG A 124 -4.18 -20.81 -1.93
CA ARG A 124 -5.52 -21.10 -2.45
C ARG A 124 -5.76 -20.36 -3.76
N LYS A 125 -5.39 -19.09 -3.80
CA LYS A 125 -5.63 -18.21 -4.96
C LYS A 125 -4.77 -16.96 -4.87
N TYR A 126 -4.43 -16.42 -6.04
CA TYR A 126 -3.93 -15.06 -6.21
C TYR A 126 -5.14 -14.12 -6.40
N TYR A 127 -5.22 -13.07 -5.59
CA TYR A 127 -6.35 -12.14 -5.56
C TYR A 127 -5.91 -10.77 -6.08
N GLU A 128 -6.76 -10.10 -6.84
CA GLU A 128 -6.57 -8.69 -7.16
C GLU A 128 -6.99 -7.82 -5.95
N GLN A 129 -8.23 -7.38 -5.88
CA GLN A 129 -8.74 -6.58 -4.75
C GLN A 129 -9.76 -7.32 -3.87
N ASN A 130 -10.13 -8.52 -4.24
CA ASN A 130 -11.26 -9.26 -3.63
C ASN A 130 -10.83 -10.33 -2.63
N PHE A 131 -9.69 -10.15 -1.94
CA PHE A 131 -9.18 -11.10 -0.93
C PHE A 131 -9.88 -10.98 0.43
N ILE A 132 -10.50 -9.84 0.72
CA ILE A 132 -11.01 -9.47 2.04
C ILE A 132 -12.19 -10.35 2.46
N ASP A 133 -13.14 -10.56 1.56
CA ASP A 133 -14.32 -11.40 1.82
C ASP A 133 -13.95 -12.87 2.08
N PRO A 134 -13.11 -13.53 1.27
CA PRO A 134 -12.56 -14.85 1.58
C PRO A 134 -11.85 -14.93 2.94
N LEU A 135 -11.09 -13.89 3.33
CA LEU A 135 -10.43 -13.82 4.62
C LEU A 135 -11.45 -13.72 5.77
N GLY A 136 -12.43 -12.84 5.63
CA GLY A 136 -13.49 -12.66 6.63
C GLY A 136 -14.33 -13.91 6.83
N LYS A 137 -14.63 -14.64 5.76
CA LYS A 137 -15.43 -15.88 5.77
C LYS A 137 -14.63 -17.13 6.20
N GLY A 138 -13.29 -17.07 6.21
CA GLY A 138 -12.42 -18.20 6.52
C GLY A 138 -12.15 -19.15 5.35
N ASP A 139 -12.42 -18.71 4.13
CA ASP A 139 -11.98 -19.42 2.92
C ASP A 139 -10.45 -19.46 2.82
N ILE A 140 -9.82 -18.34 3.14
CA ILE A 140 -8.40 -18.21 3.47
C ILE A 140 -8.27 -17.75 4.93
N TRP A 141 -7.16 -18.09 5.57
CA TRP A 141 -6.92 -17.79 6.99
C TRP A 141 -5.91 -16.67 7.18
N LEU A 142 -4.95 -16.57 6.28
CA LEU A 142 -3.99 -15.48 6.20
C LEU A 142 -3.71 -15.13 4.75
N CYS A 143 -3.31 -13.89 4.52
CA CYS A 143 -2.98 -13.43 3.17
C CYS A 143 -2.01 -12.25 3.19
N GLN A 144 -1.31 -12.07 2.08
CA GLN A 144 -0.72 -10.78 1.74
C GLN A 144 -1.85 -9.77 1.51
N ALA A 145 -1.78 -8.59 2.13
CA ALA A 145 -2.89 -7.65 2.16
C ALA A 145 -2.43 -6.19 2.28
N TRP A 146 -3.32 -5.28 1.91
CA TRP A 146 -3.16 -3.84 2.12
C TRP A 146 -3.81 -3.40 3.44
N SER A 147 -3.10 -2.55 4.17
CA SER A 147 -3.47 -2.14 5.53
C SER A 147 -4.84 -1.47 5.63
N GLY A 148 -5.14 -0.55 4.73
CA GLY A 148 -6.40 0.20 4.74
C GLY A 148 -7.62 -0.68 4.50
N ASP A 149 -7.51 -1.68 3.63
CA ASP A 149 -8.60 -2.60 3.33
C ASP A 149 -9.00 -3.42 4.56
N ILE A 150 -8.02 -3.86 5.35
CA ILE A 150 -8.28 -4.59 6.60
C ILE A 150 -8.96 -3.69 7.62
N PHE A 151 -8.47 -2.45 7.77
CA PHE A 151 -9.08 -1.48 8.66
C PHE A 151 -10.53 -1.20 8.24
N GLN A 152 -10.75 -0.94 6.97
CA GLN A 152 -12.07 -0.61 6.42
C GLN A 152 -13.07 -1.76 6.59
N LYS A 153 -12.64 -3.02 6.39
CA LYS A 153 -13.49 -4.20 6.60
C LYS A 153 -13.90 -4.37 8.06
N ASN A 154 -12.96 -4.17 8.98
CA ASN A 154 -13.28 -4.22 10.40
C ASN A 154 -14.28 -3.14 10.81
N LEU A 155 -14.11 -1.94 10.26
CA LEU A 155 -14.98 -0.80 10.55
C LEU A 155 -16.40 -1.01 10.00
N SER A 156 -16.52 -1.42 8.72
CA SER A 156 -17.82 -1.54 8.02
C SER A 156 -18.62 -2.76 8.45
N ASP A 157 -17.97 -3.90 8.65
CA ASP A 157 -18.65 -5.19 8.85
C ASP A 157 -18.50 -5.72 10.27
N GLY A 158 -17.80 -4.99 11.14
CA GLY A 158 -17.54 -5.43 12.52
C GLY A 158 -16.72 -6.71 12.60
N THR A 159 -15.86 -6.97 11.61
CA THR A 159 -14.94 -8.12 11.65
C THR A 159 -13.77 -7.84 12.60
N ASP A 160 -13.03 -8.88 12.98
CA ASP A 160 -11.82 -8.78 13.82
C ASP A 160 -10.60 -9.29 13.05
N LEU A 161 -10.45 -8.86 11.80
CA LEU A 161 -9.27 -9.19 11.01
C LEU A 161 -8.06 -8.43 11.55
N ARG A 162 -6.90 -9.09 11.56
CA ARG A 162 -5.68 -8.51 12.08
C ARG A 162 -4.67 -8.31 10.97
N PHE A 163 -3.82 -7.32 11.14
CA PHE A 163 -2.75 -6.98 10.20
C PHE A 163 -1.44 -6.86 10.95
N VAL A 164 -0.37 -7.39 10.37
CA VAL A 164 0.98 -7.32 10.91
C VAL A 164 1.97 -6.91 9.83
N ILE A 165 2.98 -6.14 10.23
CA ILE A 165 4.20 -5.93 9.45
C ILE A 165 5.15 -7.03 9.91
N PRO A 166 5.55 -7.97 9.04
CA PRO A 166 6.41 -9.10 9.42
C PRO A 166 7.82 -8.63 9.80
N GLU A 167 8.60 -9.52 10.41
CA GLU A 167 9.97 -9.21 10.89
C GLU A 167 10.91 -8.84 9.75
N GLU A 168 10.74 -9.41 8.57
CA GLU A 168 11.50 -9.06 7.36
C GLU A 168 11.13 -7.70 6.80
N GLY A 169 10.06 -7.08 7.33
CA GLY A 169 9.48 -5.83 6.88
C GLY A 169 8.27 -6.02 5.97
N GLY A 170 7.59 -4.92 5.73
CA GLY A 170 6.53 -4.80 4.72
C GLY A 170 6.96 -3.85 3.60
N THR A 171 6.06 -3.58 2.67
CA THR A 171 6.29 -2.53 1.67
C THR A 171 5.35 -1.36 1.87
N ILE A 172 5.84 -0.16 1.56
CA ILE A 172 5.04 1.05 1.51
C ILE A 172 4.90 1.51 0.07
N TRP A 173 3.69 1.81 -0.33
CA TRP A 173 3.38 2.37 -1.63
C TRP A 173 2.65 3.70 -1.49
N THR A 174 2.71 4.52 -2.53
CA THR A 174 2.08 5.84 -2.55
C THR A 174 1.37 6.05 -3.87
N ASP A 175 0.07 6.25 -3.79
CA ASP A 175 -0.73 6.71 -4.91
C ASP A 175 -0.47 8.19 -5.16
N ASN A 176 -0.34 8.55 -6.43
CA ASN A 176 0.01 9.89 -6.82
C ASN A 176 -1.01 10.47 -7.81
N MET A 177 -1.36 11.71 -7.62
CA MET A 177 -2.11 12.49 -8.58
C MET A 177 -1.17 13.06 -9.64
N VAL A 178 -1.51 12.86 -10.90
CA VAL A 178 -0.75 13.33 -12.07
C VAL A 178 -1.69 13.96 -13.09
N ILE A 179 -1.16 14.78 -14.00
CA ILE A 179 -1.94 15.42 -15.07
C ILE A 179 -1.46 14.88 -16.42
N PRO A 180 -2.28 14.12 -17.15
CA PRO A 180 -1.95 13.71 -18.52
C PRO A 180 -1.87 14.92 -19.46
N LYS A 181 -0.97 14.88 -20.46
CA LYS A 181 -0.86 15.94 -21.48
C LYS A 181 -2.14 16.19 -22.28
N THR A 182 -3.03 15.21 -22.32
CA THR A 182 -4.34 15.31 -22.98
C THR A 182 -5.43 15.91 -22.11
N ALA A 183 -5.12 16.30 -20.85
CA ALA A 183 -6.09 16.91 -19.95
C ALA A 183 -6.61 18.24 -20.53
N ALA A 184 -7.95 18.37 -20.59
CA ALA A 184 -8.59 19.57 -21.12
C ALA A 184 -8.45 20.77 -20.16
N ASN A 185 -8.39 20.51 -18.85
CA ASN A 185 -8.37 21.53 -17.80
C ASN A 185 -7.22 21.30 -16.79
N PRO A 186 -5.95 21.41 -17.22
CA PRO A 186 -4.81 21.11 -16.35
C PRO A 186 -4.68 22.08 -15.16
N VAL A 187 -5.14 23.32 -15.30
CA VAL A 187 -5.11 24.33 -14.23
C VAL A 187 -6.10 23.95 -13.12
N ASP A 188 -7.33 23.54 -13.47
CA ASP A 188 -8.32 23.12 -12.51
C ASP A 188 -7.89 21.83 -11.79
N ALA A 189 -7.20 20.95 -12.54
CA ALA A 189 -6.63 19.73 -11.96
C ALA A 189 -5.58 20.04 -10.88
N ILE A 190 -4.66 21.00 -11.12
CA ILE A 190 -3.69 21.43 -10.11
C ILE A 190 -4.38 22.05 -8.90
N MET A 191 -5.41 22.87 -9.11
CA MET A 191 -6.18 23.47 -8.01
C MET A 191 -6.89 22.40 -7.18
N LEU A 192 -7.45 21.36 -7.81
CA LEU A 192 -8.02 20.22 -7.10
C LEU A 192 -6.97 19.44 -6.33
N MET A 193 -5.79 19.22 -6.91
CA MET A 193 -4.67 18.58 -6.20
C MET A 193 -4.30 19.36 -4.94
N ASP A 194 -4.17 20.69 -5.03
CA ASP A 194 -3.83 21.53 -3.89
C ASP A 194 -4.93 21.56 -2.82
N PHE A 195 -6.19 21.50 -3.24
CA PHE A 195 -7.34 21.43 -2.33
C PHE A 195 -7.31 20.22 -1.41
N PHE A 196 -6.85 19.05 -1.87
CA PHE A 196 -6.70 17.88 -1.03
C PHE A 196 -5.65 18.03 0.07
N TYR A 197 -4.78 19.05 -0.01
CA TYR A 197 -3.81 19.37 1.02
C TYR A 197 -4.28 20.43 2.02
N GLU A 198 -5.51 20.92 1.94
CA GLU A 198 -6.14 21.64 3.05
C GLU A 198 -6.34 20.67 4.21
N PRO A 199 -5.87 20.97 5.44
CA PRO A 199 -5.88 20.00 6.53
C PRO A 199 -7.27 19.42 6.86
N GLU A 200 -8.33 20.21 6.81
CA GLU A 200 -9.70 19.75 7.03
C GLU A 200 -10.19 18.81 5.91
N ILE A 201 -9.80 19.09 4.68
CA ILE A 201 -10.13 18.25 3.52
C ILE A 201 -9.35 16.93 3.58
N ALA A 202 -8.05 17.00 3.91
CA ALA A 202 -7.22 15.83 4.11
C ALA A 202 -7.76 14.93 5.23
N ALA A 203 -8.23 15.51 6.34
CA ALA A 203 -8.87 14.78 7.42
C ALA A 203 -10.15 14.07 6.93
N SER A 204 -11.05 14.81 6.25
CA SER A 204 -12.28 14.24 5.69
C SER A 204 -12.01 13.12 4.68
N LEU A 205 -11.00 13.28 3.84
CA LEU A 205 -10.57 12.25 2.90
C LEU A 205 -10.06 11.01 3.64
N THR A 206 -9.21 11.18 4.65
CA THR A 206 -8.68 10.09 5.47
C THR A 206 -9.78 9.32 6.19
N GLU A 207 -10.79 10.03 6.73
CA GLU A 207 -11.97 9.44 7.35
C GLU A 207 -12.79 8.58 6.36
N TYR A 208 -12.74 8.92 5.08
CA TYR A 208 -13.47 8.21 4.03
C TYR A 208 -12.72 7.02 3.46
N ILE A 209 -11.41 7.21 3.12
CA ILE A 209 -10.64 6.17 2.44
C ILE A 209 -9.91 5.23 3.40
N ASN A 210 -9.65 5.65 4.65
CA ASN A 210 -8.96 4.90 5.70
C ASN A 210 -7.53 4.44 5.32
N TYR A 211 -6.82 5.26 4.56
CA TYR A 211 -5.41 5.07 4.17
C TYR A 211 -4.53 6.18 4.73
N ILE A 212 -3.22 5.98 4.71
CA ILE A 212 -2.24 6.93 5.23
C ILE A 212 -2.30 8.24 4.43
N THR A 213 -2.52 9.36 5.11
CA THR A 213 -2.59 10.68 4.49
C THR A 213 -1.21 11.32 4.31
N PRO A 214 -0.95 12.04 3.20
CA PRO A 214 0.26 12.84 3.07
C PRO A 214 0.24 14.13 3.90
N VAL A 215 -0.85 14.43 4.63
CA VAL A 215 -1.03 15.64 5.46
C VAL A 215 -1.04 15.27 6.94
N PRO A 216 0.08 15.37 7.68
CA PRO A 216 0.18 14.93 9.07
C PRO A 216 -0.81 15.61 10.03
N ALA A 217 -1.18 16.86 9.75
CA ALA A 217 -2.13 17.61 10.56
C ALA A 217 -3.55 17.00 10.59
N ALA A 218 -3.89 16.13 9.64
CA ALA A 218 -5.20 15.47 9.57
C ALA A 218 -5.51 14.64 10.82
N GLN A 219 -4.52 13.99 11.44
CA GLN A 219 -4.74 13.17 12.63
C GLN A 219 -5.35 13.96 13.78
N GLU A 220 -4.82 15.14 14.09
CA GLU A 220 -5.33 15.96 15.18
C GLU A 220 -6.73 16.52 14.86
N ILE A 221 -6.99 16.79 13.59
CA ILE A 221 -8.31 17.23 13.14
C ILE A 221 -9.33 16.10 13.33
N ILE A 222 -8.99 14.86 12.97
CA ILE A 222 -9.87 13.70 13.18
C ILE A 222 -10.13 13.49 14.69
N ARG A 223 -9.13 13.67 15.55
CA ARG A 223 -9.32 13.65 17.01
C ARG A 223 -10.33 14.70 17.49
N ARG A 224 -10.25 15.90 16.93
CA ARG A 224 -11.21 16.97 17.22
C ARG A 224 -12.62 16.60 16.74
N HIS A 225 -12.76 16.08 15.51
CA HIS A 225 -14.03 15.58 15.00
C HIS A 225 -14.60 14.46 15.90
N ALA A 226 -13.76 13.55 16.39
CA ALA A 226 -14.17 12.50 17.32
C ALA A 226 -14.68 13.08 18.66
N ALA A 227 -14.05 14.14 19.18
CA ALA A 227 -14.47 14.79 20.41
C ALA A 227 -15.84 15.46 20.30
N GLU A 228 -16.19 15.98 19.12
CA GLU A 228 -17.46 16.63 18.81
C GLU A 228 -18.58 15.63 18.45
N ALA A 229 -18.20 14.45 17.95
CA ALA A 229 -19.13 13.41 17.50
C ALA A 229 -19.76 12.65 18.68
N LYS A 230 -20.85 11.89 18.41
CA LYS A 230 -21.55 11.05 19.38
C LYS A 230 -21.82 9.67 18.81
N GLY A 231 -22.09 8.70 19.71
CA GLY A 231 -22.50 7.34 19.33
C GLY A 231 -21.46 6.61 18.50
N GLU A 232 -21.90 5.91 17.48
CA GLU A 232 -21.02 5.09 16.63
C GLU A 232 -20.02 5.93 15.84
N ARG A 233 -20.42 7.12 15.34
CA ARG A 233 -19.50 7.99 14.61
C ARG A 233 -18.30 8.44 15.46
N LYS A 234 -18.50 8.65 16.76
CA LYS A 234 -17.40 8.96 17.68
C LYS A 234 -16.41 7.80 17.74
N LYS A 235 -16.89 6.58 17.94
CA LYS A 235 -16.04 5.39 18.02
C LYS A 235 -15.26 5.15 16.71
N GLU A 236 -15.93 5.35 15.58
CA GLU A 236 -15.32 5.24 14.26
C GLU A 236 -14.16 6.23 14.10
N LEU A 237 -14.39 7.51 14.42
CA LEU A 237 -13.36 8.54 14.30
C LEU A 237 -12.20 8.32 15.28
N GLU A 238 -12.49 7.89 16.51
CA GLU A 238 -11.46 7.49 17.48
C GLU A 238 -10.62 6.32 16.95
N ALA A 239 -11.26 5.30 16.36
CA ALA A 239 -10.57 4.18 15.76
C ALA A 239 -9.69 4.60 14.59
N ILE A 240 -10.14 5.51 13.72
CA ILE A 240 -9.36 6.05 12.61
C ILE A 240 -8.15 6.83 13.14
N ALA A 241 -8.38 7.77 14.08
CA ALA A 241 -7.33 8.64 14.59
C ALA A 241 -6.20 7.91 15.31
N GLU A 242 -6.51 6.78 15.96
CA GLU A 242 -5.55 6.01 16.77
C GLU A 242 -5.03 4.75 16.04
N SER A 243 -5.44 4.52 14.80
CA SER A 243 -5.00 3.33 14.06
C SER A 243 -3.57 3.46 13.54
N PRO A 244 -2.66 2.53 13.88
CA PRO A 244 -1.32 2.49 13.30
C PRO A 244 -1.34 2.10 11.80
N LEU A 245 -2.45 1.60 11.28
CA LEU A 245 -2.62 1.31 9.84
C LEU A 245 -2.89 2.57 9.02
N ILE A 246 -3.31 3.67 9.68
CA ILE A 246 -3.61 4.97 9.06
C ILE A 246 -2.57 6.02 9.47
N PHE A 247 -2.09 5.94 10.70
CA PHE A 247 -1.06 6.82 11.26
C PHE A 247 0.08 5.97 11.86
N PRO A 248 0.93 5.36 11.00
CA PRO A 248 2.04 4.53 11.45
C PRO A 248 3.05 5.32 12.27
N SER A 249 3.64 4.67 13.26
CA SER A 249 4.73 5.22 14.05
C SER A 249 6.04 5.29 13.25
N GLN A 250 7.03 6.00 13.76
CA GLN A 250 8.38 5.99 13.16
C GLN A 250 9.00 4.59 13.18
N GLU A 251 8.67 3.77 14.19
CA GLU A 251 9.14 2.39 14.28
C GLU A 251 8.51 1.51 13.18
N ASP A 252 7.22 1.73 12.88
CA ASP A 252 6.57 1.04 11.76
C ASP A 252 7.21 1.43 10.43
N TYR A 253 7.41 2.73 10.18
CA TYR A 253 8.09 3.20 8.97
C TYR A 253 9.50 2.64 8.80
N ALA A 254 10.24 2.41 9.89
CA ALA A 254 11.58 1.85 9.85
C ALA A 254 11.62 0.37 9.38
N LYS A 255 10.47 -0.33 9.41
CA LYS A 255 10.32 -1.70 8.92
C LYS A 255 9.82 -1.77 7.47
N LEU A 256 9.59 -0.63 6.82
CA LEU A 256 8.98 -0.58 5.50
C LEU A 256 10.03 -0.35 4.40
N HIS A 257 9.87 -1.08 3.32
CA HIS A 257 10.70 -0.99 2.13
C HIS A 257 9.94 -0.34 0.99
N ASN A 258 10.65 0.42 0.16
CA ASN A 258 10.09 0.98 -1.05
C ASN A 258 10.07 -0.07 -2.18
N TYR A 259 9.22 0.15 -3.16
CA TYR A 259 9.27 -0.61 -4.39
C TYR A 259 10.51 -0.23 -5.20
N ARG A 260 10.96 -1.18 -6.03
CA ARG A 260 12.02 -0.88 -6.98
C ARG A 260 11.57 0.17 -7.99
N ASP A 261 12.38 1.19 -8.14
CA ASP A 261 12.28 2.13 -9.25
C ASP A 261 13.03 1.54 -10.45
N PHE A 262 12.29 1.08 -11.45
CA PHE A 262 12.89 0.46 -12.63
C PHE A 262 13.59 1.51 -13.49
N LYS A 263 14.78 1.18 -13.93
CA LYS A 263 15.63 2.02 -14.79
C LYS A 263 14.92 2.42 -16.10
N ASP A 264 14.19 1.50 -16.70
CA ASP A 264 13.43 1.71 -17.93
C ASP A 264 12.31 0.68 -18.09
N ALA A 265 11.48 0.86 -19.12
CA ALA A 265 10.35 -0.03 -19.43
C ALA A 265 10.77 -1.47 -19.77
N ASN A 266 12.01 -1.71 -20.23
CA ASN A 266 12.48 -3.06 -20.54
C ASN A 266 12.81 -3.81 -19.25
N GLU A 267 13.46 -3.14 -18.28
CA GLU A 267 13.72 -3.73 -16.97
C GLU A 267 12.41 -4.08 -16.25
N GLN A 268 11.44 -3.16 -16.26
CA GLN A 268 10.11 -3.43 -15.71
C GLN A 268 9.44 -4.63 -16.40
N LYS A 269 9.46 -4.66 -17.74
CA LYS A 269 8.87 -5.78 -18.49
C LYS A 269 9.55 -7.11 -18.19
N GLN A 270 10.87 -7.12 -17.99
CA GLN A 270 11.60 -8.31 -17.55
C GLN A 270 11.09 -8.78 -16.18
N TYR A 271 11.01 -7.88 -15.21
CA TYR A 271 10.47 -8.16 -13.89
C TYR A 271 9.05 -8.73 -13.98
N ASP A 272 8.15 -8.03 -14.64
CA ASP A 272 6.75 -8.44 -14.78
C ASP A 272 6.62 -9.81 -15.43
N SER A 273 7.42 -10.12 -16.48
CA SER A 273 7.37 -11.40 -17.15
C SER A 273 7.77 -12.59 -16.26
N ILE A 274 8.70 -12.37 -15.32
CA ILE A 274 9.14 -13.38 -14.36
C ILE A 274 8.01 -13.72 -13.37
N PHE A 275 7.35 -12.71 -12.82
CA PHE A 275 6.36 -12.89 -11.76
C PHE A 275 4.95 -13.17 -12.28
N GLN A 276 4.57 -12.63 -13.44
CA GLN A 276 3.25 -12.86 -14.03
C GLN A 276 2.98 -14.34 -14.32
N ALA A 277 3.99 -15.09 -14.74
CA ALA A 277 3.88 -16.51 -14.96
C ALA A 277 3.50 -17.33 -13.70
N ILE A 278 3.64 -16.74 -12.52
CA ILE A 278 3.29 -17.38 -11.24
C ILE A 278 1.81 -17.22 -10.93
N THR A 279 1.25 -16.05 -11.20
CA THR A 279 -0.15 -15.70 -10.85
C THR A 279 -1.17 -16.21 -11.86
N THR A 280 -0.73 -16.54 -13.08
CA THR A 280 -1.60 -16.97 -14.21
C THR A 280 -1.59 -18.48 -14.47
N ALA A 281 -0.80 -19.25 -13.75
CA ALA A 281 -0.64 -20.70 -13.94
C ALA A 281 -1.65 -21.54 -13.13
#